data_7361bff38cb3a3219ffa89533f417b81
#
_entry.id   7361bff38cb3a3219ffa89533f417b81
#
_cell.length_a   1.000
_cell.length_b   1.000
_cell.length_c   1.000
_cell.angle_alpha   90.00
_cell.angle_beta   90.00
_cell.angle_gamma   90.00
#
_symmetry.space_group_name_H-M   'P 1'
#
loop_
_entity.id
_entity.type
_entity.pdbx_description
1 polymer ?
#
loop_
_entity_poly.entity_id
_entity_poly.type
_entity_poly.pdbx_seq_one_letter_code
_entity_poly.pdbx_strand_id
1 'polypeptide(L)'
;MPIKLTLEQLVQSTGCSNKVAEVWLPYFNSIPSNFGIDTPLSLAAFLSQVGHESGGLVHLEENLNYSAEGLANTWPKRYAQTDQKGLYAKNKVGRYLPSTLALKIARKPVLIASYTYANRMGNASVESQEGWKYRGRGCIATTGKSNYAELTLNTGIDFVSNPDLLKEPAYALISACFFW
;
A
#
# COMPACT_ATOMS: atom_id res chain seq x y z
N MET A 1 31.70 1.52 -3.44
CA MET A 1 31.03 1.22 -4.71
C MET A 1 29.64 0.70 -4.35
N PRO A 2 28.57 1.10 -5.07
CA PRO A 2 27.23 0.57 -4.81
C PRO A 2 27.21 -0.95 -4.98
N ILE A 3 26.47 -1.62 -4.09
CA ILE A 3 26.29 -3.07 -4.15
C ILE A 3 25.51 -3.40 -5.42
N LYS A 4 25.98 -4.40 -6.15
CA LYS A 4 25.27 -4.91 -7.32
C LYS A 4 24.69 -6.28 -7.00
N LEU A 5 23.37 -6.37 -7.09
CA LEU A 5 22.64 -7.62 -6.96
C LEU A 5 22.72 -8.43 -8.25
N THR A 6 22.81 -9.74 -8.12
CA THR A 6 22.52 -10.67 -9.20
C THR A 6 21.03 -10.95 -9.27
N LEU A 7 20.55 -11.51 -10.39
CA LEU A 7 19.17 -11.93 -10.56
C LEU A 7 18.74 -12.92 -9.47
N GLU A 8 19.59 -13.91 -9.21
CA GLU A 8 19.36 -14.94 -8.21
C GLU A 8 19.20 -14.36 -6.79
N GLN A 9 20.09 -13.41 -6.41
CA GLN A 9 20.01 -12.74 -5.12
C GLN A 9 18.69 -11.95 -4.98
N LEU A 10 18.24 -11.26 -6.03
CA LEU A 10 16.96 -10.55 -5.99
C LEU A 10 15.78 -11.51 -5.83
N VAL A 11 15.77 -12.61 -6.59
CA VAL A 11 14.73 -13.66 -6.47
C VAL A 11 14.69 -14.24 -5.06
N GLN A 12 15.82 -14.64 -4.52
CA GLN A 12 15.90 -15.24 -3.18
C GLN A 12 15.48 -14.29 -2.06
N SER A 13 15.87 -13.00 -2.18
CA SER A 13 15.61 -12.02 -1.13
C SER A 13 14.18 -11.48 -1.12
N THR A 14 13.51 -11.43 -2.27
CA THR A 14 12.16 -10.86 -2.40
C THR A 14 11.07 -11.90 -2.59
N GLY A 15 11.42 -13.13 -2.94
CA GLY A 15 10.47 -14.19 -3.29
C GLY A 15 9.79 -14.01 -4.65
N CYS A 16 10.27 -13.09 -5.49
CA CYS A 16 9.70 -12.85 -6.81
C CYS A 16 10.10 -13.94 -7.83
N SER A 17 9.39 -14.02 -8.94
CA SER A 17 9.79 -14.88 -10.07
C SER A 17 10.95 -14.27 -10.86
N ASN A 18 11.69 -15.10 -11.61
CA ASN A 18 12.78 -14.63 -12.49
C ASN A 18 12.31 -13.54 -13.46
N LYS A 19 11.13 -13.70 -14.06
CA LYS A 19 10.55 -12.72 -14.97
C LYS A 19 10.30 -11.35 -14.32
N VAL A 20 9.87 -11.36 -13.07
CA VAL A 20 9.69 -10.13 -12.28
C VAL A 20 11.05 -9.55 -11.93
N ALA A 21 12.00 -10.39 -11.48
CA ALA A 21 13.35 -9.95 -11.15
C ALA A 21 14.07 -9.28 -12.32
N GLU A 22 13.92 -9.79 -13.55
CA GLU A 22 14.50 -9.18 -14.76
C GLU A 22 14.04 -7.72 -14.96
N VAL A 23 12.78 -7.42 -14.69
CA VAL A 23 12.23 -6.07 -14.77
C VAL A 23 12.76 -5.17 -13.65
N TRP A 24 12.90 -5.69 -12.43
CA TRP A 24 13.21 -4.89 -11.25
C TRP A 24 14.72 -4.72 -10.99
N LEU A 25 15.55 -5.66 -11.44
CA LEU A 25 16.98 -5.69 -11.16
C LEU A 25 17.73 -4.39 -11.51
N PRO A 26 17.50 -3.73 -12.67
CA PRO A 26 18.14 -2.47 -12.99
C PRO A 26 17.85 -1.38 -11.95
N TYR A 27 16.62 -1.31 -11.45
CA TYR A 27 16.19 -0.31 -10.47
C TYR A 27 16.81 -0.59 -9.09
N PHE A 28 16.81 -1.84 -8.62
CA PHE A 28 17.46 -2.21 -7.35
C PHE A 28 18.98 -1.97 -7.40
N ASN A 29 19.59 -2.06 -8.56
CA ASN A 29 21.01 -1.80 -8.74
C ASN A 29 21.37 -0.32 -8.89
N SER A 30 20.40 0.59 -8.94
CA SER A 30 20.64 2.02 -9.15
C SER A 30 20.01 2.94 -8.12
N ILE A 31 18.85 2.59 -7.57
CA ILE A 31 18.04 3.51 -6.74
C ILE A 31 18.43 3.46 -5.24
N PRO A 32 18.50 2.30 -4.57
CA PRO A 32 18.63 2.24 -3.09
C PRO A 32 19.86 2.98 -2.54
N SER A 33 20.99 2.94 -3.24
CA SER A 33 22.21 3.63 -2.80
C SER A 33 22.07 5.15 -2.74
N ASN A 34 21.15 5.76 -3.51
CA ASN A 34 20.88 7.19 -3.46
C ASN A 34 20.11 7.61 -2.19
N PHE A 35 19.58 6.63 -1.47
CA PHE A 35 18.85 6.80 -0.22
C PHE A 35 19.62 6.24 1.00
N GLY A 36 20.93 5.98 0.86
CA GLY A 36 21.76 5.46 1.94
C GLY A 36 21.54 3.97 2.24
N ILE A 37 20.85 3.24 1.37
CA ILE A 37 20.67 1.77 1.46
C ILE A 37 21.83 1.13 0.69
N ASP A 38 23.04 1.18 1.27
CA ASP A 38 24.30 0.90 0.59
C ASP A 38 25.20 -0.14 1.29
N THR A 39 24.75 -0.67 2.45
CA THR A 39 25.41 -1.79 3.10
C THR A 39 24.73 -3.13 2.80
N PRO A 40 25.44 -4.27 2.82
CA PRO A 40 24.80 -5.58 2.59
C PRO A 40 23.65 -5.86 3.56
N LEU A 41 23.79 -5.46 4.83
CA LEU A 41 22.77 -5.70 5.85
C LEU A 41 21.53 -4.84 5.62
N SER A 42 21.70 -3.53 5.36
CA SER A 42 20.57 -2.63 5.09
C SER A 42 19.83 -3.02 3.82
N LEU A 43 20.56 -3.39 2.77
CA LEU A 43 19.97 -3.82 1.51
C LEU A 43 19.21 -5.14 1.67
N ALA A 44 19.76 -6.13 2.40
CA ALA A 44 19.07 -7.39 2.63
C ALA A 44 17.77 -7.21 3.44
N ALA A 45 17.80 -6.37 4.49
CA ALA A 45 16.61 -6.05 5.27
C ALA A 45 15.56 -5.32 4.42
N PHE A 46 15.97 -4.33 3.62
CA PHE A 46 15.10 -3.61 2.70
C PHE A 46 14.45 -4.54 1.67
N LEU A 47 15.23 -5.41 1.02
CA LEU A 47 14.72 -6.38 0.04
C LEU A 47 13.68 -7.32 0.64
N SER A 48 13.95 -7.84 1.84
CA SER A 48 13.01 -8.72 2.56
C SER A 48 11.69 -8.02 2.85
N GLN A 49 11.73 -6.77 3.35
CA GLN A 49 10.53 -6.00 3.66
C GLN A 49 9.74 -5.67 2.40
N VAL A 50 10.41 -5.13 1.37
CA VAL A 50 9.77 -4.78 0.11
C VAL A 50 9.16 -6.01 -0.57
N GLY A 51 9.88 -7.15 -0.57
CA GLY A 51 9.38 -8.41 -1.10
C GLY A 51 8.13 -8.90 -0.37
N HIS A 52 8.14 -8.82 0.98
CA HIS A 52 6.99 -9.20 1.81
C HIS A 52 5.76 -8.32 1.54
N GLU A 53 5.90 -7.00 1.62
CA GLU A 53 4.80 -6.04 1.49
C GLU A 53 4.17 -6.05 0.09
N SER A 54 4.96 -6.26 -0.95
CA SER A 54 4.50 -6.28 -2.35
C SER A 54 4.16 -7.67 -2.88
N GLY A 55 4.24 -8.72 -2.04
CA GLY A 55 4.02 -10.10 -2.47
C GLY A 55 4.97 -10.52 -3.61
N GLY A 56 6.28 -10.27 -3.43
CA GLY A 56 7.29 -10.56 -4.44
C GLY A 56 7.27 -9.55 -5.60
N LEU A 57 7.11 -8.27 -5.31
CA LEU A 57 7.15 -7.16 -6.28
C LEU A 57 6.00 -7.16 -7.31
N VAL A 58 4.89 -7.81 -6.98
CA VAL A 58 3.74 -7.98 -7.89
C VAL A 58 2.58 -7.07 -7.51
N HIS A 59 2.32 -6.89 -6.22
CA HIS A 59 1.19 -6.13 -5.72
C HIS A 59 1.61 -4.69 -5.41
N LEU A 60 1.47 -3.80 -6.39
CA LEU A 60 1.81 -2.38 -6.26
C LEU A 60 0.60 -1.47 -6.04
N GLU A 61 -0.55 -2.06 -5.73
CA GLU A 61 -1.79 -1.34 -5.42
C GLU A 61 -2.62 -2.18 -4.45
N GLU A 62 -3.18 -1.55 -3.43
CA GLU A 62 -4.02 -2.23 -2.46
C GLU A 62 -5.31 -2.77 -3.08
N ASN A 63 -5.71 -3.97 -2.67
CA ASN A 63 -6.97 -4.57 -3.10
C ASN A 63 -8.11 -4.15 -2.16
N LEU A 64 -8.98 -3.27 -2.66
CA LEU A 64 -10.15 -2.75 -1.94
C LEU A 64 -11.46 -3.48 -2.27
N ASN A 65 -11.41 -4.64 -2.92
CA ASN A 65 -12.58 -5.42 -3.28
C ASN A 65 -13.11 -6.27 -2.12
N TYR A 66 -13.52 -5.64 -1.03
CA TYR A 66 -14.03 -6.31 0.17
C TYR A 66 -15.51 -6.66 0.08
N SER A 67 -15.89 -7.81 0.67
CA SER A 67 -17.29 -8.10 1.00
C SER A 67 -17.74 -7.27 2.23
N ALA A 68 -19.03 -7.22 2.51
CA ALA A 68 -19.53 -6.53 3.69
C ALA A 68 -18.96 -7.12 4.98
N GLU A 69 -18.90 -8.45 5.08
CA GLU A 69 -18.29 -9.16 6.21
C GLU A 69 -16.77 -8.90 6.27
N GLY A 70 -16.10 -8.84 5.12
CA GLY A 70 -14.69 -8.46 5.02
C GLY A 70 -14.44 -7.08 5.61
N LEU A 71 -15.24 -6.08 5.23
CA LEU A 71 -15.18 -4.72 5.78
C LEU A 71 -15.37 -4.70 7.30
N ALA A 72 -16.43 -5.38 7.80
CA ALA A 72 -16.73 -5.42 9.23
C ALA A 72 -15.61 -6.07 10.06
N ASN A 73 -14.92 -7.07 9.51
CA ASN A 73 -13.87 -7.78 10.23
C ASN A 73 -12.47 -7.15 10.05
N THR A 74 -12.22 -6.42 8.96
CA THR A 74 -10.98 -5.68 8.77
C THR A 74 -10.98 -4.34 9.54
N TRP A 75 -12.10 -3.61 9.49
CA TRP A 75 -12.25 -2.31 10.17
C TRP A 75 -13.52 -2.25 11.04
N PRO A 76 -13.60 -3.03 12.15
CA PRO A 76 -14.82 -3.16 12.93
C PRO A 76 -15.33 -1.82 13.48
N LYS A 77 -14.43 -0.92 13.88
CA LYS A 77 -14.80 0.43 14.36
C LYS A 77 -15.56 1.27 13.33
N ARG A 78 -15.50 0.92 12.04
CA ARG A 78 -16.13 1.67 10.95
C ARG A 78 -17.31 0.95 10.34
N TYR A 79 -17.19 -0.36 10.23
CA TYR A 79 -18.07 -1.16 9.37
C TYR A 79 -18.80 -2.29 10.08
N ALA A 80 -18.51 -2.53 11.37
CA ALA A 80 -19.31 -3.48 12.15
C ALA A 80 -20.61 -2.83 12.65
N GLN A 81 -21.65 -3.65 12.72
CA GLN A 81 -22.90 -3.28 13.36
C GLN A 81 -22.69 -3.18 14.87
N THR A 82 -23.26 -2.14 15.49
CA THR A 82 -23.31 -1.99 16.94
C THR A 82 -24.75 -2.15 17.44
N ASP A 83 -24.91 -2.67 18.66
CA ASP A 83 -26.17 -2.68 19.38
C ASP A 83 -26.47 -1.31 20.03
N GLN A 84 -27.61 -1.21 20.74
CA GLN A 84 -28.02 0.02 21.43
C GLN A 84 -27.07 0.44 22.57
N LYS A 85 -26.21 -0.47 23.04
CA LYS A 85 -25.19 -0.21 24.08
C LYS A 85 -23.82 0.11 23.47
N GLY A 86 -23.71 0.19 22.13
CA GLY A 86 -22.46 0.46 21.42
C GLY A 86 -21.53 -0.76 21.33
N LEU A 87 -21.99 -1.97 21.67
CA LEU A 87 -21.22 -3.20 21.55
C LEU A 87 -21.30 -3.75 20.13
N TYR A 88 -20.19 -4.25 19.61
CA TYR A 88 -20.14 -4.84 18.27
C TYR A 88 -20.89 -6.18 18.21
N ALA A 89 -21.88 -6.25 17.34
CA ALA A 89 -22.64 -7.48 17.10
C ALA A 89 -21.78 -8.51 16.37
N LYS A 90 -21.85 -9.77 16.84
CA LYS A 90 -21.12 -10.91 16.26
C LYS A 90 -22.09 -12.04 15.92
N ASN A 91 -21.71 -12.82 14.89
CA ASN A 91 -22.39 -14.05 14.57
C ASN A 91 -21.97 -15.21 15.49
N LYS A 92 -22.55 -16.40 15.29
CA LYS A 92 -22.30 -17.60 16.13
C LYS A 92 -20.85 -18.09 16.12
N VAL A 93 -20.04 -17.70 15.10
CA VAL A 93 -18.61 -18.06 14.98
C VAL A 93 -17.69 -16.89 15.40
N GLY A 94 -18.22 -15.88 16.06
CA GLY A 94 -17.43 -14.77 16.63
C GLY A 94 -17.02 -13.68 15.64
N ARG A 95 -17.46 -13.73 14.37
CA ARG A 95 -17.18 -12.69 13.37
C ARG A 95 -18.13 -11.51 13.53
N TYR A 96 -17.62 -10.30 13.30
CA TYR A 96 -18.44 -9.07 13.33
C TYR A 96 -19.48 -9.06 12.23
N LEU A 97 -20.70 -8.66 12.58
CA LEU A 97 -21.77 -8.44 11.61
C LEU A 97 -21.57 -7.10 10.87
N PRO A 98 -21.81 -7.06 9.55
CA PRO A 98 -21.65 -5.84 8.78
C PRO A 98 -22.74 -4.80 9.10
N SER A 99 -22.34 -3.54 9.20
CA SER A 99 -23.26 -2.41 9.31
C SER A 99 -23.99 -2.14 7.98
N THR A 100 -25.06 -1.32 8.03
CA THR A 100 -25.77 -0.85 6.85
C THR A 100 -24.85 -0.18 5.83
N LEU A 101 -23.85 0.59 6.31
CA LEU A 101 -22.84 1.20 5.45
C LEU A 101 -22.00 0.13 4.74
N ALA A 102 -21.49 -0.87 5.48
CA ALA A 102 -20.71 -1.95 4.89
C ALA A 102 -21.48 -2.71 3.81
N LEU A 103 -22.76 -3.00 4.04
CA LEU A 103 -23.64 -3.62 3.02
C LEU A 103 -23.80 -2.74 1.78
N LYS A 104 -23.96 -1.42 1.95
CA LYS A 104 -24.14 -0.46 0.85
C LYS A 104 -22.92 -0.35 -0.05
N ILE A 105 -21.71 -0.38 0.52
CA ILE A 105 -20.45 -0.12 -0.20
C ILE A 105 -19.68 -1.39 -0.57
N ALA A 106 -20.09 -2.56 -0.09
CA ALA A 106 -19.44 -3.84 -0.40
C ALA A 106 -19.20 -4.01 -1.91
N ARG A 107 -18.02 -4.53 -2.27
CA ARG A 107 -17.58 -4.74 -3.65
C ARG A 107 -17.52 -3.48 -4.53
N LYS A 108 -17.45 -2.30 -3.92
CA LYS A 108 -17.32 -1.01 -4.61
C LYS A 108 -16.01 -0.32 -4.17
N PRO A 109 -14.84 -0.68 -4.75
CA PRO A 109 -13.52 -0.23 -4.29
C PRO A 109 -13.40 1.28 -4.13
N VAL A 110 -13.95 2.07 -5.07
CA VAL A 110 -13.94 3.54 -4.99
C VAL A 110 -14.64 4.04 -3.74
N LEU A 111 -15.82 3.53 -3.45
CA LEU A 111 -16.57 3.92 -2.25
C LEU A 111 -15.88 3.44 -0.98
N ILE A 112 -15.37 2.20 -0.98
CA ILE A 112 -14.65 1.64 0.17
C ILE A 112 -13.46 2.53 0.51
N ALA A 113 -12.61 2.88 -0.44
CA ALA A 113 -11.48 3.78 -0.21
C ALA A 113 -11.93 5.16 0.28
N SER A 114 -12.93 5.77 -0.41
CA SER A 114 -13.43 7.09 -0.07
C SER A 114 -13.95 7.15 1.37
N TYR A 115 -14.74 6.14 1.80
CA TYR A 115 -15.21 6.06 3.20
C TYR A 115 -14.11 5.69 4.20
N THR A 116 -13.18 4.79 3.83
CA THR A 116 -12.14 4.31 4.75
C THR A 116 -11.14 5.39 5.08
N TYR A 117 -10.74 6.18 4.09
CA TYR A 117 -9.66 7.16 4.18
C TYR A 117 -10.12 8.63 4.23
N ALA A 118 -11.43 8.92 4.21
CA ALA A 118 -11.95 10.27 4.34
C ALA A 118 -11.49 10.95 5.64
N ASN A 119 -11.13 12.22 5.56
CA ASN A 119 -10.70 13.08 6.68
C ASN A 119 -9.50 12.49 7.46
N ARG A 120 -8.63 11.73 6.77
CA ARG A 120 -7.44 11.12 7.34
C ARG A 120 -6.26 11.29 6.41
N MET A 121 -5.02 11.34 6.98
CA MET A 121 -3.78 11.42 6.20
C MET A 121 -3.81 12.50 5.11
N GLY A 122 -4.42 13.67 5.45
CA GLY A 122 -4.56 14.80 4.53
C GLY A 122 -5.63 14.68 3.46
N ASN A 123 -6.38 13.57 3.40
CA ASN A 123 -7.51 13.45 2.49
C ASN A 123 -8.70 14.29 2.98
N ALA A 124 -9.45 14.87 2.05
CA ALA A 124 -10.71 15.57 2.31
C ALA A 124 -11.88 14.59 2.56
N SER A 125 -13.11 15.10 2.47
CA SER A 125 -14.34 14.33 2.73
C SER A 125 -14.55 13.17 1.74
N VAL A 126 -15.56 12.34 2.02
CA VAL A 126 -15.94 11.19 1.15
C VAL A 126 -16.24 11.63 -0.28
N GLU A 127 -16.91 12.78 -0.42
CA GLU A 127 -17.37 13.33 -1.71
C GLU A 127 -16.20 13.74 -2.61
N SER A 128 -15.06 14.11 -2.03
CA SER A 128 -13.85 14.46 -2.78
C SER A 128 -13.23 13.27 -3.51
N GLN A 129 -13.53 12.04 -3.06
CA GLN A 129 -12.89 10.79 -3.49
C GLN A 129 -11.35 10.79 -3.33
N GLU A 130 -10.79 11.67 -2.52
CA GLU A 130 -9.34 11.69 -2.27
C GLU A 130 -8.86 10.39 -1.60
N GLY A 131 -9.71 9.73 -0.81
CA GLY A 131 -9.41 8.40 -0.28
C GLY A 131 -9.15 7.36 -1.38
N TRP A 132 -9.87 7.41 -2.50
CA TRP A 132 -9.60 6.59 -3.66
C TRP A 132 -8.40 7.10 -4.47
N LYS A 133 -8.31 8.40 -4.69
CA LYS A 133 -7.20 9.00 -5.45
C LYS A 133 -5.85 8.65 -4.82
N TYR A 134 -5.74 8.72 -3.49
CA TYR A 134 -4.51 8.47 -2.74
C TYR A 134 -4.54 7.15 -1.95
N ARG A 135 -5.15 6.11 -2.55
CA ARG A 135 -5.13 4.75 -2.00
C ARG A 135 -3.71 4.18 -1.98
N GLY A 136 -3.49 3.09 -1.25
CA GLY A 136 -2.19 2.45 -1.12
C GLY A 136 -1.59 2.02 -2.46
N ARG A 137 -0.40 2.53 -2.77
CA ARG A 137 0.37 2.16 -3.96
C ARG A 137 1.86 2.08 -3.67
N GLY A 138 2.61 1.47 -4.61
CA GLY A 138 4.05 1.23 -4.48
C GLY A 138 4.35 -0.01 -3.64
N CYS A 139 5.64 -0.31 -3.49
CA CYS A 139 6.09 -1.54 -2.83
C CYS A 139 5.72 -1.62 -1.33
N ILE A 140 5.47 -0.49 -0.67
CA ILE A 140 5.14 -0.42 0.78
C ILE A 140 3.77 0.22 1.03
N ALA A 141 2.90 0.26 0.03
CA ALA A 141 1.54 0.80 0.12
C ALA A 141 1.44 2.24 0.64
N THR A 142 2.20 3.19 0.05
CA THR A 142 2.07 4.63 0.33
C THR A 142 0.63 5.07 0.21
N THR A 143 0.02 5.57 1.29
CA THR A 143 -1.43 5.87 1.38
C THR A 143 -1.68 7.25 1.97
N GLY A 144 -2.64 7.99 1.40
CA GLY A 144 -3.10 9.30 1.90
C GLY A 144 -2.36 10.49 1.29
N LYS A 145 -3.11 11.58 1.04
CA LYS A 145 -2.63 12.77 0.35
C LYS A 145 -1.37 13.39 0.97
N SER A 146 -1.26 13.41 2.30
CA SER A 146 -0.08 13.94 2.99
C SER A 146 1.19 13.17 2.63
N ASN A 147 1.14 11.83 2.60
CA ASN A 147 2.30 11.01 2.26
C ASN A 147 2.69 11.15 0.79
N TYR A 148 1.71 11.27 -0.11
CA TYR A 148 1.97 11.59 -1.52
C TYR A 148 2.60 12.99 -1.70
N ALA A 149 2.14 13.99 -0.92
CA ALA A 149 2.70 15.33 -0.95
C ALA A 149 4.12 15.38 -0.38
N GLU A 150 4.38 14.67 0.71
CA GLU A 150 5.71 14.56 1.30
C GLU A 150 6.70 13.89 0.34
N LEU A 151 6.28 12.80 -0.30
CA LEU A 151 7.08 12.13 -1.31
C LEU A 151 7.36 13.05 -2.51
N THR A 152 6.35 13.80 -2.99
CA THR A 152 6.51 14.80 -4.06
C THR A 152 7.53 15.87 -3.70
N LEU A 153 7.42 16.43 -2.48
CA LEU A 153 8.31 17.49 -2.00
C LEU A 153 9.78 17.04 -1.96
N ASN A 154 10.01 15.82 -1.48
CA ASN A 154 11.37 15.32 -1.25
C ASN A 154 12.03 14.72 -2.50
N THR A 155 11.24 14.25 -3.46
CA THR A 155 11.78 13.63 -4.70
C THR A 155 11.74 14.55 -5.91
N GLY A 156 10.94 15.62 -5.87
CA GLY A 156 10.67 16.48 -7.02
C GLY A 156 9.75 15.88 -8.09
N ILE A 157 9.22 14.67 -7.84
CA ILE A 157 8.31 13.96 -8.75
C ILE A 157 6.87 14.20 -8.32
N ASP A 158 6.00 14.71 -9.20
CA ASP A 158 4.62 15.07 -8.84
C ASP A 158 3.70 13.83 -8.72
N PHE A 159 3.74 13.19 -7.55
CA PHE A 159 2.85 12.09 -7.19
C PHE A 159 1.46 12.57 -6.75
N VAL A 160 1.29 13.83 -6.40
CA VAL A 160 -0.01 14.38 -5.99
C VAL A 160 -0.95 14.50 -7.20
N SER A 161 -0.44 15.01 -8.30
CA SER A 161 -1.21 15.09 -9.56
C SER A 161 -1.28 13.73 -10.26
N ASN A 162 -0.22 12.92 -10.18
CA ASN A 162 -0.05 11.66 -10.89
C ASN A 162 0.18 10.47 -9.93
N PRO A 163 -0.78 10.13 -9.05
CA PRO A 163 -0.57 9.09 -8.03
C PRO A 163 -0.33 7.68 -8.60
N ASP A 164 -0.78 7.42 -9.82
CA ASP A 164 -0.60 6.13 -10.51
C ASP A 164 0.84 5.85 -10.93
N LEU A 165 1.75 6.86 -10.93
CA LEU A 165 3.18 6.65 -11.10
C LEU A 165 3.73 5.62 -10.09
N LEU A 166 3.21 5.56 -8.88
CA LEU A 166 3.63 4.58 -7.87
C LEU A 166 3.34 3.11 -8.24
N LYS A 167 2.66 2.85 -9.35
CA LYS A 167 2.51 1.49 -9.90
C LYS A 167 3.62 1.11 -10.86
N GLU A 168 4.49 2.05 -11.23
CA GLU A 168 5.64 1.80 -12.09
C GLU A 168 6.85 1.39 -11.23
N PRO A 169 7.63 0.37 -11.62
CA PRO A 169 8.71 -0.19 -10.81
C PRO A 169 9.70 0.84 -10.25
N ALA A 170 10.14 1.79 -11.08
CA ALA A 170 11.09 2.81 -10.65
C ALA A 170 10.54 3.68 -9.51
N TYR A 171 9.33 4.19 -9.68
CA TYR A 171 8.70 5.09 -8.71
C TYR A 171 8.18 4.35 -7.46
N ALA A 172 7.71 3.12 -7.63
CA ALA A 172 7.37 2.24 -6.51
C ALA A 172 8.57 1.99 -5.61
N LEU A 173 9.75 1.80 -6.19
CA LEU A 173 10.99 1.59 -5.44
C LEU A 173 11.50 2.90 -4.81
N ILE A 174 11.45 4.04 -5.52
CA ILE A 174 11.78 5.36 -4.97
C ILE A 174 10.96 5.64 -3.71
N SER A 175 9.64 5.42 -3.79
CA SER A 175 8.75 5.58 -2.64
C SER A 175 9.15 4.68 -1.47
N ALA A 176 9.46 3.42 -1.73
CA ALA A 176 9.89 2.49 -0.68
C ALA A 176 11.22 2.91 -0.05
N CYS A 177 12.20 3.33 -0.84
CA CYS A 177 13.49 3.82 -0.34
C CYS A 177 13.35 5.11 0.50
N PHE A 178 12.43 6.00 0.11
CA PHE A 178 12.18 7.24 0.83
C PHE A 178 11.62 7.02 2.22
N PHE A 179 10.70 6.07 2.38
CA PHE A 179 10.06 5.79 3.67
C PHE A 179 10.81 4.76 4.53
N TRP A 180 11.89 4.15 3.99
CA TRP A 180 12.74 3.22 4.72
C TRP A 180 13.62 3.91 5.76
#